data_38535549126428c8befc002199f194bf
#
_entry.id   38535549126428c8befc002199f194bf
#
_cell.length_a   1.000
_cell.length_b   1.000
_cell.length_c   1.000
_cell.angle_alpha   90.00
_cell.angle_beta   90.00
_cell.angle_gamma   90.00
#
_symmetry.space_group_name_H-M   'P 1'
#
loop_
_entity.id
_entity.type
_entity.pdbx_description
1 polymer ?
#
loop_
_entity_poly.entity_id
_entity_poly.type
_entity_poly.pdbx_seq_one_letter_code
_entity_poly.pdbx_strand_id
1 'polypeptide(L)'
;AEGAALRAVRFHPGRDGAAWDRLGRVYDWANWQSPIRYRDDAAKTLSAAELLAEAPLGQDGLSDRTESRTRALSAYQVAVAARPNWPHGLTRLAYARLRAGAVDEELARLIERAYALGPWRPAVNRRIAEIGLLGWPWLSGESRRLVLENARRAAHFSAADARRVAALARIHGLEVVVAAVALP
;
A
#
# COMPACT_ATOMS: atom_id res chain seq x y z
N ALA A 1 -9.62 -8.64 -18.83
CA ALA A 1 -8.66 -7.60 -18.39
C ALA A 1 -7.22 -8.12 -18.40
N GLU A 2 -6.94 -9.26 -17.76
CA GLU A 2 -5.60 -9.83 -17.64
C GLU A 2 -4.95 -10.12 -19.01
N GLY A 3 -5.62 -10.80 -19.92
CA GLY A 3 -5.09 -11.12 -21.24
C GLY A 3 -4.71 -9.91 -22.08
N ALA A 4 -5.42 -8.78 -21.93
CA ALA A 4 -5.06 -7.53 -22.60
C ALA A 4 -3.82 -6.89 -21.97
N ALA A 5 -3.72 -6.91 -20.65
CA ALA A 5 -2.55 -6.37 -19.93
C ALA A 5 -1.29 -7.19 -20.22
N LEU A 6 -1.40 -8.52 -20.26
CA LEU A 6 -0.29 -9.42 -20.63
C LEU A 6 0.18 -9.19 -22.08
N ARG A 7 -0.75 -9.00 -23.03
CA ARG A 7 -0.38 -8.66 -24.41
C ARG A 7 0.39 -7.35 -24.48
N ALA A 8 -0.07 -6.30 -23.79
CA ALA A 8 0.59 -5.01 -23.77
C ALA A 8 2.04 -5.11 -23.24
N VAL A 9 2.25 -5.91 -22.17
CA VAL A 9 3.59 -6.16 -21.62
C VAL A 9 4.47 -6.96 -22.61
N ARG A 10 3.92 -7.95 -23.31
CA ARG A 10 4.66 -8.76 -24.28
C ARG A 10 5.17 -7.94 -25.48
N PHE A 11 4.39 -6.96 -25.92
CA PHE A 11 4.79 -6.09 -27.03
C PHE A 11 5.85 -5.04 -26.63
N HIS A 12 5.92 -4.67 -25.34
CA HIS A 12 6.84 -3.65 -24.82
C HIS A 12 7.52 -4.08 -23.50
N PRO A 13 8.28 -5.19 -23.47
CA PRO A 13 8.69 -5.82 -22.23
C PRO A 13 9.66 -5.00 -21.36
N GLY A 14 10.39 -4.05 -21.92
CA GLY A 14 11.43 -3.33 -21.17
C GLY A 14 11.23 -1.81 -21.04
N ARG A 15 10.24 -1.23 -21.69
CA ARG A 15 10.13 0.25 -21.83
C ARG A 15 8.81 0.86 -21.35
N ASP A 16 7.75 0.07 -21.22
CA ASP A 16 6.44 0.61 -20.81
C ASP A 16 6.09 0.28 -19.36
N GLY A 17 6.66 1.06 -18.44
CA GLY A 17 6.30 0.98 -17.02
C GLY A 17 4.81 1.20 -16.76
N ALA A 18 4.07 1.82 -17.67
CA ALA A 18 2.63 1.98 -17.56
C ALA A 18 1.88 0.67 -17.85
N ALA A 19 2.36 -0.16 -18.78
CA ALA A 19 1.79 -1.48 -19.03
C ALA A 19 1.99 -2.42 -17.85
N TRP A 20 3.17 -2.43 -17.27
CA TRP A 20 3.47 -3.18 -16.05
C TRP A 20 2.66 -2.72 -14.84
N ASP A 21 2.48 -1.41 -14.68
CA ASP A 21 1.62 -0.85 -13.66
C ASP A 21 0.15 -1.26 -13.82
N ARG A 22 -0.37 -1.30 -15.04
CA ARG A 22 -1.72 -1.81 -15.34
C ARG A 22 -1.86 -3.29 -14.99
N LEU A 23 -0.86 -4.09 -15.32
CA LEU A 23 -0.84 -5.51 -14.98
C LEU A 23 -0.84 -5.72 -13.46
N GLY A 24 -0.01 -4.98 -12.73
CA GLY A 24 -0.01 -5.00 -11.27
C GLY A 24 -1.38 -4.67 -10.68
N ARG A 25 -2.07 -3.66 -11.23
CA ARG A 25 -3.44 -3.30 -10.80
C ARG A 25 -4.48 -4.39 -11.09
N VAL A 26 -4.33 -5.12 -12.19
CA VAL A 26 -5.24 -6.25 -12.49
C VAL A 26 -5.08 -7.34 -11.43
N TYR A 27 -3.85 -7.68 -11.06
CA TYR A 27 -3.61 -8.65 -10.01
C TYR A 27 -4.03 -8.16 -8.62
N ASP A 28 -3.79 -6.90 -8.30
CA ASP A 28 -4.28 -6.28 -7.06
C ASP A 28 -5.81 -6.29 -7.01
N TRP A 29 -6.49 -5.99 -8.12
CA TRP A 29 -7.94 -5.91 -8.18
C TRP A 29 -8.61 -7.27 -8.00
N ALA A 30 -8.01 -8.34 -8.48
CA ALA A 30 -8.48 -9.71 -8.23
C ALA A 30 -8.56 -10.04 -6.74
N ASN A 31 -7.75 -9.36 -5.92
CA ASN A 31 -7.72 -9.50 -4.46
C ASN A 31 -8.39 -8.33 -3.68
N TRP A 32 -8.89 -7.31 -4.37
CA TRP A 32 -9.40 -6.08 -3.74
C TRP A 32 -10.64 -6.31 -2.87
N GLN A 33 -11.45 -7.30 -3.20
CA GLN A 33 -12.70 -7.58 -2.50
C GLN A 33 -12.52 -8.24 -1.14
N SER A 34 -11.32 -8.65 -0.81
CA SER A 34 -11.04 -9.23 0.49
C SER A 34 -10.49 -8.16 1.43
N PRO A 35 -11.29 -7.70 2.40
CA PRO A 35 -10.82 -6.72 3.37
C PRO A 35 -9.65 -7.32 4.16
N ILE A 36 -8.62 -6.49 4.40
CA ILE A 36 -7.58 -6.83 5.37
C ILE A 36 -8.30 -6.93 6.71
N ARG A 37 -8.47 -8.15 7.23
CA ARG A 37 -9.03 -8.37 8.56
C ARG A 37 -7.87 -8.40 9.54
N TYR A 38 -7.83 -7.41 10.39
CA TYR A 38 -6.93 -7.40 11.54
C TYR A 38 -7.56 -8.27 12.63
N ARG A 39 -6.75 -9.10 13.27
CA ARG A 39 -7.19 -9.84 14.47
C ARG A 39 -6.84 -8.96 15.65
N ASP A 40 -7.85 -8.53 16.38
CA ASP A 40 -7.71 -7.62 17.53
C ASP A 40 -6.81 -8.19 18.66
N ASP A 41 -6.72 -9.50 18.75
CA ASP A 41 -5.99 -10.23 19.79
C ASP A 41 -4.52 -10.53 19.48
N ALA A 42 -4.06 -10.17 18.28
CA ALA A 42 -2.77 -10.64 17.78
C ALA A 42 -1.72 -9.54 17.56
N ALA A 43 -2.03 -8.31 17.92
CA ALA A 43 -1.22 -7.14 17.61
C ALA A 43 0.22 -7.17 18.17
N LYS A 44 0.53 -8.08 19.10
CA LYS A 44 1.84 -8.13 19.77
C LYS A 44 2.78 -9.23 19.27
N THR A 45 2.30 -10.23 18.54
CA THR A 45 3.07 -11.42 18.21
C THR A 45 2.98 -11.91 16.76
N LEU A 46 2.10 -11.32 15.95
CA LEU A 46 1.93 -11.72 14.56
C LEU A 46 2.96 -11.04 13.65
N SER A 47 3.51 -11.80 12.72
CA SER A 47 4.26 -11.26 11.59
C SER A 47 3.38 -10.35 10.73
N ALA A 48 3.97 -9.43 9.99
CA ALA A 48 3.23 -8.60 9.05
C ALA A 48 2.39 -9.44 8.06
N ALA A 49 2.88 -10.63 7.68
CA ALA A 49 2.17 -11.56 6.84
C ALA A 49 0.88 -12.08 7.50
N GLU A 50 0.92 -12.39 8.79
CA GLU A 50 -0.25 -12.86 9.55
C GLU A 50 -1.27 -11.74 9.77
N LEU A 51 -0.81 -10.51 10.05
CA LEU A 51 -1.69 -9.35 10.17
C LEU A 51 -2.38 -8.99 8.86
N LEU A 52 -1.75 -9.30 7.73
CA LEU A 52 -2.27 -9.07 6.40
C LEU A 52 -2.99 -10.31 5.84
N ALA A 53 -2.95 -11.45 6.56
CA ALA A 53 -3.65 -12.66 6.17
C ALA A 53 -5.15 -12.41 6.25
N GLU A 54 -5.83 -12.64 5.15
CA GLU A 54 -7.29 -12.64 5.11
C GLU A 54 -7.81 -13.86 5.87
N ALA A 55 -9.04 -13.78 6.39
CA ALA A 55 -9.69 -14.93 7.04
C ALA A 55 -9.56 -16.18 6.16
N PRO A 56 -9.34 -17.36 6.74
CA PRO A 56 -9.15 -18.59 5.99
C PRO A 56 -10.38 -18.82 5.09
N LEU A 57 -10.21 -18.53 3.82
CA LEU A 57 -11.02 -19.10 2.76
C LEU A 57 -10.44 -20.48 2.49
N GLY A 58 -11.24 -21.37 1.96
CA GLY A 58 -10.77 -22.72 1.63
C GLY A 58 -9.43 -22.70 0.92
N GLN A 59 -8.65 -23.77 1.05
CA GLN A 59 -7.26 -23.84 0.60
C GLN A 59 -7.02 -23.33 -0.82
N ASP A 60 -7.98 -23.52 -1.72
CA ASP A 60 -7.91 -23.04 -3.11
C ASP A 60 -7.93 -21.51 -3.22
N GLY A 61 -8.71 -20.82 -2.38
CA GLY A 61 -8.76 -19.36 -2.37
C GLY A 61 -7.51 -18.71 -1.79
N LEU A 62 -6.78 -19.38 -0.90
CA LEU A 62 -5.57 -18.85 -0.28
C LEU A 62 -4.38 -18.89 -1.25
N SER A 63 -4.25 -20.00 -2.00
CA SER A 63 -3.19 -20.18 -3.00
C SER A 63 -3.31 -19.14 -4.12
N ASP A 64 -4.48 -18.96 -4.66
CA ASP A 64 -4.74 -17.98 -5.75
C ASP A 64 -4.45 -16.53 -5.32
N ARG A 65 -4.78 -16.18 -4.07
CA ARG A 65 -4.50 -14.85 -3.51
C ARG A 65 -3.03 -14.59 -3.28
N THR A 66 -2.30 -15.57 -2.78
CA THR A 66 -0.86 -15.45 -2.56
C THR A 66 -0.15 -15.30 -3.91
N GLU A 67 -0.55 -16.08 -4.91
CA GLU A 67 -0.02 -16.00 -6.25
C GLU A 67 -0.33 -14.63 -6.90
N SER A 68 -1.57 -14.14 -6.79
CA SER A 68 -1.94 -12.83 -7.31
C SER A 68 -1.17 -11.69 -6.63
N ARG A 69 -0.92 -11.77 -5.33
CA ARG A 69 -0.09 -10.78 -4.60
C ARG A 69 1.35 -10.80 -5.07
N THR A 70 1.93 -11.98 -5.25
CA THR A 70 3.29 -12.14 -5.76
C THR A 70 3.42 -11.60 -7.18
N ARG A 71 2.45 -11.87 -8.04
CA ARG A 71 2.39 -11.34 -9.41
C ARG A 71 2.23 -9.82 -9.41
N ALA A 72 1.37 -9.26 -8.57
CA ALA A 72 1.20 -7.81 -8.43
C ALA A 72 2.51 -7.14 -7.99
N LEU A 73 3.15 -7.70 -6.96
CA LEU A 73 4.43 -7.20 -6.46
C LEU A 73 5.50 -7.18 -7.56
N SER A 74 5.66 -8.29 -8.29
CA SER A 74 6.63 -8.40 -9.38
C SER A 74 6.34 -7.41 -10.50
N ALA A 75 5.08 -7.25 -10.90
CA ALA A 75 4.70 -6.29 -11.95
C ALA A 75 5.00 -4.83 -11.53
N TYR A 76 4.73 -4.47 -10.28
CA TYR A 76 5.06 -3.13 -9.77
C TYR A 76 6.57 -2.90 -9.62
N GLN A 77 7.36 -3.92 -9.29
CA GLN A 77 8.82 -3.81 -9.28
C GLN A 77 9.36 -3.44 -10.66
N VAL A 78 8.90 -4.13 -11.71
CA VAL A 78 9.29 -3.80 -13.10
C VAL A 78 8.79 -2.42 -13.52
N ALA A 79 7.55 -2.05 -13.14
CA ALA A 79 7.00 -0.72 -13.43
C ALA A 79 7.82 0.41 -12.80
N VAL A 80 8.25 0.23 -11.55
CA VAL A 80 9.09 1.20 -10.83
C VAL A 80 10.51 1.25 -11.42
N ALA A 81 11.09 0.11 -11.77
CA ALA A 81 12.40 0.08 -12.45
C ALA A 81 12.37 0.85 -13.79
N ALA A 82 11.29 0.72 -14.56
CA ALA A 82 11.10 1.44 -15.80
C ALA A 82 10.77 2.95 -15.61
N ARG A 83 10.17 3.33 -14.47
CA ARG A 83 9.74 4.70 -14.17
C ARG A 83 10.06 5.08 -12.72
N PRO A 84 11.34 5.20 -12.37
CA PRO A 84 11.79 5.33 -10.99
C PRO A 84 11.36 6.62 -10.28
N ASN A 85 11.04 7.65 -11.03
CA ASN A 85 10.63 8.97 -10.50
C ASN A 85 9.11 9.20 -10.55
N TRP A 86 8.32 8.14 -10.67
CA TRP A 86 6.88 8.24 -10.67
C TRP A 86 6.27 7.89 -9.29
N PRO A 87 5.84 8.90 -8.50
CA PRO A 87 5.46 8.69 -7.10
C PRO A 87 4.27 7.74 -6.92
N HIS A 88 3.34 7.71 -7.87
CA HIS A 88 2.22 6.76 -7.82
C HIS A 88 2.67 5.29 -7.98
N GLY A 89 3.68 5.03 -8.81
CA GLY A 89 4.26 3.70 -8.96
C GLY A 89 4.93 3.25 -7.65
N LEU A 90 5.71 4.15 -7.04
CA LEU A 90 6.36 3.90 -5.76
C LEU A 90 5.36 3.56 -4.65
N THR A 91 4.26 4.32 -4.54
CA THR A 91 3.22 4.02 -3.53
C THR A 91 2.48 2.73 -3.80
N ARG A 92 2.30 2.31 -5.06
CA ARG A 92 1.71 1.02 -5.41
C ARG A 92 2.62 -0.14 -5.05
N LEU A 93 3.91 -0.01 -5.37
CA LEU A 93 4.91 -1.00 -4.97
C LEU A 93 4.98 -1.13 -3.44
N ALA A 94 5.01 -0.01 -2.72
CA ALA A 94 5.00 0.00 -1.26
C ALA A 94 3.75 -0.69 -0.70
N TYR A 95 2.58 -0.44 -1.27
CA TYR A 95 1.34 -1.11 -0.85
C TYR A 95 1.35 -2.61 -1.14
N ALA A 96 1.85 -3.02 -2.30
CA ALA A 96 1.98 -4.44 -2.63
C ALA A 96 2.95 -5.16 -1.70
N ARG A 97 4.07 -4.51 -1.31
CA ARG A 97 5.00 -5.03 -0.28
C ARG A 97 4.32 -5.20 1.06
N LEU A 98 3.60 -4.18 1.53
CA LEU A 98 2.83 -4.25 2.77
C LEU A 98 1.86 -5.44 2.75
N ARG A 99 1.11 -5.62 1.64
CA ARG A 99 0.17 -6.73 1.48
C ARG A 99 0.83 -8.10 1.40
N ALA A 100 2.06 -8.15 0.91
CA ALA A 100 2.89 -9.36 0.90
C ALA A 100 3.59 -9.62 2.25
N GLY A 101 3.38 -8.78 3.25
CA GLY A 101 4.02 -8.89 4.56
C GLY A 101 5.50 -8.44 4.59
N ALA A 102 6.00 -7.87 3.50
CA ALA A 102 7.37 -7.34 3.41
C ALA A 102 7.44 -5.92 3.99
N VAL A 103 7.47 -5.83 5.31
CA VAL A 103 7.59 -4.56 6.05
C VAL A 103 9.02 -4.41 6.53
N ASP A 104 9.84 -3.86 5.69
CA ASP A 104 11.29 -3.74 5.84
C ASP A 104 11.78 -2.32 5.47
N GLU A 105 13.08 -2.11 5.49
CA GLU A 105 13.69 -0.83 5.09
C GLU A 105 13.34 -0.41 3.66
N GLU A 106 13.10 -1.35 2.76
CA GLU A 106 12.72 -1.02 1.40
C GLU A 106 11.33 -0.39 1.34
N LEU A 107 10.38 -0.87 2.16
CA LEU A 107 9.07 -0.24 2.32
C LEU A 107 9.22 1.22 2.79
N ALA A 108 10.07 1.47 3.79
CA ALA A 108 10.34 2.82 4.29
C ALA A 108 10.92 3.71 3.20
N ARG A 109 11.95 3.24 2.49
CA ARG A 109 12.56 3.97 1.36
C ARG A 109 11.57 4.31 0.25
N LEU A 110 10.66 3.39 -0.08
CA LEU A 110 9.63 3.64 -1.09
C LEU A 110 8.65 4.75 -0.65
N ILE A 111 8.26 4.76 0.62
CA ILE A 111 7.40 5.81 1.21
C ILE A 111 8.11 7.16 1.16
N GLU A 112 9.33 7.25 1.63
CA GLU A 112 10.15 8.46 1.66
C GLU A 112 10.37 9.03 0.25
N ARG A 113 10.73 8.17 -0.68
CA ARG A 113 10.94 8.56 -2.08
C ARG A 113 9.65 9.01 -2.76
N ALA A 114 8.54 8.32 -2.51
CA ALA A 114 7.24 8.73 -3.04
C ALA A 114 6.81 10.10 -2.49
N TYR A 115 7.05 10.35 -1.21
CA TYR A 115 6.82 11.65 -0.59
C TYR A 115 7.70 12.74 -1.22
N ALA A 116 8.99 12.51 -1.36
CA ALA A 116 9.92 13.49 -1.93
C ALA A 116 9.54 13.90 -3.38
N LEU A 117 9.03 12.94 -4.16
CA LEU A 117 8.64 13.16 -5.56
C LEU A 117 7.21 13.71 -5.74
N GLY A 118 6.37 13.62 -4.73
CA GLY A 118 4.99 14.05 -4.85
C GLY A 118 4.32 14.52 -3.56
N PRO A 119 4.95 15.44 -2.79
CA PRO A 119 4.48 15.83 -1.46
C PRO A 119 3.10 16.50 -1.46
N TRP A 120 2.72 17.11 -2.57
CA TRP A 120 1.44 17.82 -2.73
C TRP A 120 0.41 17.08 -3.58
N ARG A 121 0.64 15.80 -3.88
CA ARG A 121 -0.28 14.98 -4.66
C ARG A 121 -1.27 14.26 -3.74
N PRO A 122 -2.58 14.60 -3.74
CA PRO A 122 -3.56 14.01 -2.82
C PRO A 122 -3.61 12.49 -2.86
N ALA A 123 -3.48 11.89 -4.05
CA ALA A 123 -3.49 10.44 -4.21
C ALA A 123 -2.23 9.77 -3.61
N VAL A 124 -1.08 10.44 -3.65
CA VAL A 124 0.17 9.97 -3.01
C VAL A 124 0.04 10.08 -1.50
N ASN A 125 -0.43 11.22 -0.99
CA ASN A 125 -0.61 11.45 0.44
C ASN A 125 -1.59 10.44 1.05
N ARG A 126 -2.74 10.21 0.41
CA ARG A 126 -3.71 9.19 0.82
C ARG A 126 -3.10 7.79 0.91
N ARG A 127 -2.32 7.42 -0.11
CA ARG A 127 -1.71 6.09 -0.16
C ARG A 127 -0.60 5.93 0.87
N ILE A 128 0.24 6.95 1.08
CA ILE A 128 1.27 6.93 2.12
C ILE A 128 0.63 6.84 3.51
N ALA A 129 -0.42 7.63 3.77
CA ALA A 129 -1.16 7.56 5.02
C ALA A 129 -1.75 6.16 5.25
N GLU A 130 -2.38 5.56 4.23
CA GLU A 130 -2.93 4.20 4.31
C GLU A 130 -1.85 3.17 4.62
N ILE A 131 -0.76 3.13 3.83
CA ILE A 131 0.34 2.19 4.03
C ILE A 131 0.95 2.35 5.42
N GLY A 132 1.21 3.58 5.81
CA GLY A 132 1.89 3.86 7.07
C GLY A 132 1.03 3.60 8.29
N LEU A 133 -0.26 3.93 8.26
CA LEU A 133 -1.18 3.60 9.37
C LEU A 133 -1.39 2.10 9.49
N LEU A 134 -1.46 1.37 8.38
CA LEU A 134 -1.54 -0.09 8.38
C LEU A 134 -0.25 -0.76 8.86
N GLY A 135 0.91 -0.23 8.46
CA GLY A 135 2.23 -0.73 8.81
C GLY A 135 2.83 -0.11 10.08
N TRP A 136 2.05 0.65 10.84
CA TRP A 136 2.54 1.48 11.95
C TRP A 136 3.49 0.82 12.95
N PRO A 137 3.21 -0.40 13.43
CA PRO A 137 4.08 -1.04 14.44
C PRO A 137 5.53 -1.22 13.99
N TRP A 138 5.75 -1.36 12.69
CA TRP A 138 7.05 -1.69 12.09
C TRP A 138 7.81 -0.47 11.57
N LEU A 139 7.22 0.73 11.59
CA LEU A 139 7.85 1.94 11.08
C LEU A 139 8.80 2.58 12.10
N SER A 140 9.89 3.15 11.60
CA SER A 140 10.78 4.02 12.38
C SER A 140 10.07 5.30 12.84
N GLY A 141 10.63 5.99 13.84
CA GLY A 141 10.10 7.28 14.29
C GLY A 141 10.08 8.34 13.19
N GLU A 142 11.02 8.32 12.27
CA GLU A 142 11.10 9.23 11.13
C GLU A 142 10.00 8.92 10.10
N SER A 143 9.87 7.66 9.71
CA SER A 143 8.80 7.22 8.79
C SER A 143 7.42 7.48 9.38
N ARG A 144 7.23 7.31 10.70
CA ARG A 144 5.95 7.65 11.38
C ARG A 144 5.61 9.12 11.28
N ARG A 145 6.60 10.03 11.47
CA ARG A 145 6.38 11.48 11.30
C ARG A 145 5.93 11.80 9.88
N LEU A 146 6.57 11.21 8.88
CA LEU A 146 6.22 11.37 7.47
C LEU A 146 4.80 10.85 7.18
N VAL A 147 4.43 9.71 7.75
CA VAL A 147 3.07 9.15 7.63
C VAL A 147 2.03 10.09 8.24
N LEU A 148 2.27 10.65 9.43
CA LEU A 148 1.35 11.59 10.07
C LEU A 148 1.18 12.86 9.25
N GLU A 149 2.25 13.40 8.68
CA GLU A 149 2.17 14.57 7.79
C GLU A 149 1.32 14.27 6.53
N ASN A 150 1.48 13.07 5.94
CA ASN A 150 0.66 12.66 4.80
C ASN A 150 -0.80 12.39 5.21
N ALA A 151 -1.04 11.86 6.40
CA ALA A 151 -2.38 11.69 6.95
C ALA A 151 -3.07 13.04 7.17
N ARG A 152 -2.36 14.03 7.71
CA ARG A 152 -2.84 15.40 7.84
C ARG A 152 -3.24 15.99 6.49
N ARG A 153 -2.35 15.94 5.50
CA ARG A 153 -2.62 16.45 4.15
C ARG A 153 -3.81 15.75 3.50
N ALA A 154 -3.91 14.43 3.65
CA ALA A 154 -5.03 13.67 3.13
C ALA A 154 -6.35 14.08 3.81
N ALA A 155 -6.36 14.23 5.14
CA ALA A 155 -7.55 14.61 5.89
C ALA A 155 -8.06 16.03 5.52
N HIS A 156 -7.14 16.96 5.28
CA HIS A 156 -7.49 18.32 4.83
C HIS A 156 -7.99 18.39 3.38
N PHE A 157 -7.75 17.36 2.56
CA PHE A 157 -8.17 17.37 1.17
C PHE A 157 -9.68 17.16 1.01
N SER A 158 -10.30 16.28 1.80
CA SER A 158 -11.74 16.04 1.78
C SER A 158 -12.26 15.41 3.07
N ALA A 159 -13.54 15.64 3.38
CA ALA A 159 -14.20 14.97 4.51
C ALA A 159 -14.22 13.44 4.37
N ALA A 160 -14.24 12.91 3.14
CA ALA A 160 -14.17 11.48 2.90
C ALA A 160 -12.78 10.92 3.26
N ASP A 161 -11.72 11.64 2.89
CA ASP A 161 -10.34 11.28 3.24
C ASP A 161 -10.11 11.39 4.76
N ALA A 162 -10.65 12.42 5.41
CA ALA A 162 -10.59 12.56 6.87
C ALA A 162 -11.22 11.36 7.58
N ARG A 163 -12.42 10.95 7.16
CA ARG A 163 -13.07 9.74 7.70
C ARG A 163 -12.26 8.48 7.48
N ARG A 164 -11.64 8.34 6.29
CA ARG A 164 -10.78 7.20 5.97
C ARG A 164 -9.54 7.16 6.86
N VAL A 165 -8.85 8.29 7.03
CA VAL A 165 -7.69 8.41 7.92
C VAL A 165 -8.06 8.06 9.36
N ALA A 166 -9.18 8.58 9.88
CA ALA A 166 -9.67 8.25 11.21
C ALA A 166 -10.00 6.76 11.37
N ALA A 167 -10.60 6.14 10.35
CA ALA A 167 -10.90 4.70 10.38
C ALA A 167 -9.62 3.84 10.39
N LEU A 168 -8.60 4.22 9.64
CA LEU A 168 -7.30 3.55 9.63
C LEU A 168 -6.56 3.72 10.97
N ALA A 169 -6.66 4.89 11.59
CA ALA A 169 -6.03 5.16 12.88
C ALA A 169 -6.55 4.24 13.99
N ARG A 170 -7.84 3.89 13.97
CA ARG A 170 -8.45 2.98 14.97
C ARG A 170 -7.82 1.59 15.01
N ILE A 171 -7.28 1.14 13.90
CA ILE A 171 -6.70 -0.22 13.78
C ILE A 171 -5.57 -0.44 14.81
N HIS A 172 -4.81 0.59 15.10
CA HIS A 172 -3.69 0.54 16.04
C HIS A 172 -3.85 1.50 17.24
N GLY A 173 -5.06 1.96 17.53
CA GLY A 173 -5.31 2.87 18.64
C GLY A 173 -4.63 4.24 18.50
N LEU A 174 -4.51 4.74 17.27
CA LEU A 174 -3.79 5.98 16.94
C LEU A 174 -4.72 7.20 16.83
N GLU A 175 -5.99 7.09 17.22
CA GLU A 175 -7.00 8.14 17.03
C GLU A 175 -6.57 9.47 17.64
N VAL A 176 -6.03 9.42 18.86
CA VAL A 176 -5.57 10.63 19.57
C VAL A 176 -4.38 11.26 18.85
N VAL A 177 -3.41 10.44 18.42
CA VAL A 177 -2.21 10.91 17.71
C VAL A 177 -2.59 11.53 16.37
N VAL A 178 -3.46 10.88 15.62
CA VAL A 178 -3.91 11.36 14.31
C VAL A 178 -4.81 12.59 14.48
N ALA A 179 -5.70 12.63 15.47
CA ALA A 179 -6.52 13.79 15.75
C ALA A 179 -5.68 15.02 16.11
N ALA A 180 -4.64 14.85 16.92
CA ALA A 180 -3.75 15.94 17.29
C ALA A 180 -2.95 16.55 16.10
N VAL A 181 -2.75 15.77 15.04
CA VAL A 181 -1.94 16.19 13.89
C VAL A 181 -2.79 16.51 12.65
N ALA A 182 -3.87 15.77 12.44
CA ALA A 182 -4.63 15.77 11.19
C ALA A 182 -5.93 16.60 11.24
N LEU A 183 -6.42 16.91 12.43
CA LEU A 183 -7.63 17.73 12.57
C LEU A 183 -7.26 19.17 12.97
N PRO A 184 -7.92 20.18 12.37
CA PRO A 184 -7.74 21.57 12.74
C PRO A 184 -8.27 21.86 14.14
#